data_d6c767a27dca8df76763a38eb4fcac19
#
_entry.id   d6c767a27dca8df76763a38eb4fcac19
#
_cell.length_a   1.000
_cell.length_b   1.000
_cell.length_c   1.000
_cell.angle_alpha   90.00
_cell.angle_beta   90.00
_cell.angle_gamma   90.00
#
_symmetry.space_group_name_H-M   'P 1'
#
loop_
_entity.id
_entity.type
_entity.pdbx_description
1 polymer ?
#
loop_
_entity_poly.entity_id
_entity_poly.type
_entity_poly.pdbx_seq_one_letter_code
_entity_poly.pdbx_strand_id
1 'polypeptide(L)'
;MNKDTFWKIIDDARNSGIAPNDQTAMLNATVKELLNYPSTEIAAWHRIQHFYHKIAYRRDLWAACTATRSHDTDDGFIDFRSWLISQGREVYLCALHDPDSLAGLDFPPGAADFEAFGSVAHGAY
;
A
#
# COMPACT_ATOMS: atom_id res chain seq x y z
N MET A 1 2.76 15.13 10.82
CA MET A 1 2.13 13.98 10.15
C MET A 1 1.68 12.97 11.19
N ASN A 2 0.45 12.54 11.14
CA ASN A 2 -0.06 11.49 12.00
C ASN A 2 -0.62 10.33 11.16
N LYS A 3 -1.05 9.25 11.82
CA LYS A 3 -1.54 8.05 11.15
C LYS A 3 -2.82 8.31 10.36
N ASP A 4 -3.72 9.14 10.89
CA ASP A 4 -4.96 9.47 10.19
C ASP A 4 -4.68 10.23 8.90
N THR A 5 -3.78 11.20 8.93
CA THR A 5 -3.36 11.95 7.74
C THR A 5 -2.64 11.06 6.74
N PHE A 6 -1.80 10.14 7.23
CA PHE A 6 -1.13 9.16 6.38
C PHE A 6 -2.14 8.37 5.52
N TRP A 7 -3.16 7.80 6.16
CA TRP A 7 -4.17 7.02 5.46
C TRP A 7 -5.08 7.89 4.60
N LYS A 8 -5.37 9.12 5.05
CA LYS A 8 -6.17 10.06 4.27
C LYS A 8 -5.53 10.35 2.91
N ILE A 9 -4.22 10.52 2.86
CA ILE A 9 -3.49 10.75 1.61
C ILE A 9 -3.69 9.57 0.66
N ILE A 10 -3.55 8.34 1.15
CA ILE A 10 -3.75 7.15 0.32
C ILE A 10 -5.21 7.02 -0.13
N ASP A 11 -6.15 7.21 0.79
CA ASP A 11 -7.57 7.08 0.49
C ASP A 11 -8.03 8.15 -0.51
N ASP A 12 -7.55 9.38 -0.38
CA ASP A 12 -7.87 10.45 -1.33
C ASP A 12 -7.29 10.15 -2.72
N ALA A 13 -6.07 9.59 -2.78
CA ALA A 13 -5.50 9.17 -4.05
C ALA A 13 -6.34 8.06 -4.70
N ARG A 14 -6.78 7.07 -3.93
CA ARG A 14 -7.67 6.00 -4.41
C ARG A 14 -8.98 6.53 -4.95
N ASN A 15 -9.52 7.58 -4.34
CA ASN A 15 -10.83 8.13 -4.67
C ASN A 15 -10.74 9.28 -5.68
N SER A 16 -9.60 9.49 -6.32
CA SER A 16 -9.38 10.58 -7.27
C SER A 16 -9.85 10.27 -8.71
N GLY A 17 -10.58 9.19 -8.90
CA GLY A 17 -11.10 8.79 -10.21
C GLY A 17 -10.20 7.85 -11.00
N ILE A 18 -9.19 7.27 -10.34
CA ILE A 18 -8.29 6.31 -10.98
C ILE A 18 -8.93 4.92 -11.05
N ALA A 19 -8.52 4.12 -12.05
CA ALA A 19 -8.96 2.73 -12.14
C ALA A 19 -8.35 1.89 -11.00
N PRO A 20 -9.07 0.88 -10.47
CA PRO A 20 -8.65 0.16 -9.26
C PRO A 20 -7.28 -0.51 -9.34
N ASN A 21 -6.88 -0.99 -10.52
CA ASN A 21 -5.61 -1.71 -10.70
C ASN A 21 -4.59 -0.92 -11.53
N ASP A 22 -4.81 0.37 -11.73
CA ASP A 22 -3.88 1.25 -12.45
C ASP A 22 -2.81 1.75 -11.49
N GLN A 23 -1.71 1.02 -11.38
CA GLN A 23 -0.63 1.33 -10.43
C GLN A 23 0.07 2.64 -10.78
N THR A 24 0.27 2.92 -12.06
CA THR A 24 0.88 4.19 -12.47
C THR A 24 0.02 5.38 -12.06
N ALA A 25 -1.29 5.29 -12.28
CA ALA A 25 -2.22 6.33 -11.83
C ALA A 25 -2.20 6.50 -10.32
N MET A 26 -2.11 5.39 -9.57
CA MET A 26 -2.04 5.44 -8.10
C MET A 26 -0.75 6.11 -7.62
N LEU A 27 0.38 5.82 -8.24
CA LEU A 27 1.64 6.49 -7.92
C LEU A 27 1.54 7.99 -8.15
N ASN A 28 1.04 8.40 -9.30
CA ASN A 28 0.91 9.81 -9.65
C ASN A 28 -0.08 10.53 -8.73
N ALA A 29 -1.21 9.91 -8.41
CA ALA A 29 -2.19 10.48 -7.50
C ALA A 29 -1.64 10.65 -6.09
N THR A 30 -0.86 9.68 -5.60
CA THR A 30 -0.26 9.75 -4.27
C THR A 30 0.81 10.85 -4.22
N VAL A 31 1.65 10.97 -5.23
CA VAL A 31 2.64 12.05 -5.32
C VAL A 31 1.94 13.41 -5.31
N LYS A 32 0.86 13.55 -6.07
CA LYS A 32 0.08 14.79 -6.13
C LYS A 32 -0.46 15.18 -4.75
N GLU A 33 -0.99 14.22 -4.00
CA GLU A 33 -1.46 14.47 -2.63
C GLU A 33 -0.30 14.88 -1.71
N LEU A 34 0.84 14.19 -1.80
CA LEU A 34 2.01 14.48 -0.97
C LEU A 34 2.59 15.86 -1.25
N LEU A 35 2.49 16.35 -2.48
CA LEU A 35 3.01 17.67 -2.84
C LEU A 35 2.27 18.82 -2.15
N ASN A 36 1.13 18.57 -1.51
CA ASN A 36 0.44 19.56 -0.68
C ASN A 36 1.13 19.77 0.68
N TYR A 37 2.19 19.04 0.99
CA TYR A 37 2.87 19.05 2.29
C TYR A 37 4.34 19.44 2.12
N PRO A 38 4.95 20.05 3.16
CA PRO A 38 6.39 20.35 3.10
C PRO A 38 7.23 19.06 3.15
N SER A 39 8.47 19.13 2.71
CA SER A 39 9.36 17.96 2.62
C SER A 39 9.53 17.23 3.94
N THR A 40 9.51 17.95 5.06
CA THR A 40 9.59 17.33 6.40
C THR A 40 8.40 16.41 6.68
N GLU A 41 7.20 16.80 6.24
CA GLU A 41 5.99 15.99 6.40
C GLU A 41 5.97 14.82 5.41
N ILE A 42 6.50 15.00 4.21
CA ILE A 42 6.64 13.91 3.23
C ILE A 42 7.59 12.85 3.78
N ALA A 43 8.71 13.24 4.37
CA ALA A 43 9.63 12.32 5.02
C ALA A 43 8.95 11.58 6.20
N ALA A 44 8.14 12.28 6.97
CA ALA A 44 7.37 11.68 8.07
C ALA A 44 6.34 10.67 7.53
N TRP A 45 5.68 10.98 6.42
CA TRP A 45 4.75 10.05 5.76
C TRP A 45 5.46 8.75 5.37
N HIS A 46 6.66 8.87 4.79
CA HIS A 46 7.46 7.70 4.40
C HIS A 46 7.82 6.84 5.63
N ARG A 47 8.17 7.46 6.76
CA ARG A 47 8.45 6.72 8.00
C ARG A 47 7.22 5.97 8.52
N ILE A 48 6.04 6.56 8.42
CA ILE A 48 4.78 5.90 8.80
C ILE A 48 4.49 4.73 7.85
N GLN A 49 4.71 4.90 6.55
CA GLN A 49 4.59 3.81 5.58
C GLN A 49 5.48 2.63 5.97
N HIS A 50 6.72 2.91 6.33
CA HIS A 50 7.67 1.88 6.76
C HIS A 50 7.21 1.17 8.03
N PHE A 51 6.62 1.91 8.97
CA PHE A 51 6.02 1.37 10.19
C PHE A 51 4.91 0.35 9.86
N TYR A 52 3.98 0.72 8.98
CA TYR A 52 2.91 -0.20 8.58
C TYR A 52 3.43 -1.39 7.78
N HIS A 53 4.48 -1.18 7.02
CA HIS A 53 5.15 -2.25 6.30
C HIS A 53 5.68 -3.32 7.28
N LYS A 54 6.27 -2.89 8.39
CA LYS A 54 6.76 -3.78 9.43
C LYS A 54 5.65 -4.50 10.17
N ILE A 55 4.56 -3.79 10.50
CA ILE A 55 3.40 -4.39 11.18
C ILE A 55 2.83 -5.55 10.34
N ALA A 56 2.80 -5.41 9.03
CA ALA A 56 2.28 -6.43 8.13
C ALA A 56 3.23 -7.62 7.93
N TYR A 57 4.42 -7.62 8.52
CA TYR A 57 5.35 -8.75 8.46
C TYR A 57 4.91 -9.83 9.43
N ARG A 58 3.94 -10.64 8.98
CA ARG A 58 3.29 -11.69 9.79
C ARG A 58 3.13 -12.95 8.95
N ARG A 59 3.18 -14.11 9.62
CA ARG A 59 3.06 -15.41 8.95
C ARG A 59 1.73 -15.59 8.24
N ASP A 60 0.64 -15.15 8.85
CA ASP A 60 -0.71 -15.28 8.28
C ASP A 60 -0.86 -14.45 7.00
N LEU A 61 -0.28 -13.25 6.97
CA LEU A 61 -0.26 -12.43 5.76
C LEU A 61 0.69 -12.99 4.71
N TRP A 62 1.80 -13.61 5.12
CA TRP A 62 2.68 -14.28 4.17
C TRP A 62 1.95 -15.44 3.48
N ALA A 63 1.17 -16.22 4.24
CA ALA A 63 0.36 -17.30 3.68
C ALA A 63 -0.67 -16.75 2.67
N ALA A 64 -1.31 -15.63 2.98
CA ALA A 64 -2.23 -14.96 2.06
C ALA A 64 -1.51 -14.46 0.79
N CYS A 65 -0.30 -13.94 0.94
CA CYS A 65 0.54 -13.52 -0.18
C CYS A 65 0.83 -14.71 -1.11
N THR A 66 1.26 -15.84 -0.55
CA THR A 66 1.54 -17.05 -1.32
C THR A 66 0.30 -17.51 -2.09
N ALA A 67 -0.87 -17.48 -1.47
CA ALA A 67 -2.13 -17.88 -2.10
C ALA A 67 -2.50 -16.97 -3.28
N THR A 68 -2.16 -15.68 -3.20
CA THR A 68 -2.51 -14.71 -4.26
C THR A 68 -1.46 -14.62 -5.37
N ARG A 69 -0.21 -14.96 -5.09
CA ARG A 69 0.91 -14.73 -6.00
C ARG A 69 1.52 -15.99 -6.60
N SER A 70 1.17 -17.15 -6.10
CA SER A 70 1.71 -18.45 -6.52
C SER A 70 3.20 -18.65 -6.15
N HIS A 71 3.84 -17.73 -5.42
CA HIS A 71 5.20 -17.90 -4.89
C HIS A 71 5.39 -17.04 -3.64
N ASP A 72 6.37 -17.39 -2.81
CA ASP A 72 6.55 -16.85 -1.47
C ASP A 72 8.00 -16.45 -1.16
N THR A 73 8.63 -15.68 -2.06
CA THR A 73 9.95 -15.11 -1.76
C THR A 73 9.83 -13.90 -0.82
N ASP A 74 10.91 -13.58 -0.10
CA ASP A 74 10.97 -12.37 0.74
C ASP A 74 10.68 -11.11 -0.09
N ASP A 75 11.28 -10.98 -1.26
CA ASP A 75 11.06 -9.84 -2.16
C ASP A 75 9.59 -9.76 -2.60
N GLY A 76 8.99 -10.90 -2.91
CA GLY A 76 7.58 -10.97 -3.25
C GLY A 76 6.68 -10.51 -2.10
N PHE A 77 7.03 -10.86 -0.88
CA PHE A 77 6.27 -10.44 0.30
C PHE A 77 6.45 -8.94 0.59
N ILE A 78 7.63 -8.38 0.34
CA ILE A 78 7.85 -6.93 0.42
C ILE A 78 6.91 -6.21 -0.53
N ASP A 79 6.86 -6.64 -1.78
CA ASP A 79 6.04 -6.01 -2.82
C ASP A 79 4.55 -6.18 -2.56
N PHE A 80 4.15 -7.32 -2.00
CA PHE A 80 2.78 -7.57 -1.57
C PHE A 80 2.35 -6.61 -0.45
N ARG A 81 3.21 -6.39 0.55
CA ARG A 81 2.89 -5.49 1.65
C ARG A 81 2.78 -4.03 1.17
N SER A 82 3.63 -3.63 0.22
CA SER A 82 3.52 -2.31 -0.42
C SER A 82 2.20 -2.18 -1.17
N TRP A 83 1.79 -3.22 -1.91
CA TRP A 83 0.50 -3.25 -2.56
C TRP A 83 -0.65 -3.14 -1.54
N LEU A 84 -0.58 -3.89 -0.46
CA LEU A 84 -1.63 -3.89 0.57
C LEU A 84 -1.83 -2.49 1.17
N ILE A 85 -0.76 -1.79 1.48
CA ILE A 85 -0.84 -0.41 1.98
C ILE A 85 -1.49 0.50 0.92
N SER A 86 -1.16 0.32 -0.34
CA SER A 86 -1.72 1.12 -1.44
C SER A 86 -3.23 0.95 -1.61
N GLN A 87 -3.81 -0.11 -1.06
CA GLN A 87 -5.25 -0.38 -1.17
C GLN A 87 -6.09 0.50 -0.23
N GLY A 88 -5.45 1.18 0.73
CA GLY A 88 -6.13 2.07 1.64
C GLY A 88 -6.31 1.47 3.03
N ARG A 89 -6.77 2.32 3.95
CA ARG A 89 -6.85 1.99 5.37
C ARG A 89 -7.76 0.80 5.65
N GLU A 90 -8.95 0.80 5.07
CA GLU A 90 -9.94 -0.25 5.36
C GLU A 90 -9.46 -1.62 4.93
N VAL A 91 -8.96 -1.74 3.70
CA VAL A 91 -8.44 -3.01 3.18
C VAL A 91 -7.26 -3.48 4.01
N TYR A 92 -6.34 -2.58 4.34
CA TYR A 92 -5.15 -2.91 5.13
C TYR A 92 -5.54 -3.42 6.52
N LEU A 93 -6.39 -2.70 7.24
CA LEU A 93 -6.80 -3.10 8.60
C LEU A 93 -7.63 -4.38 8.60
N CYS A 94 -8.50 -4.56 7.61
CA CYS A 94 -9.28 -5.81 7.47
C CYS A 94 -8.35 -7.00 7.23
N ALA A 95 -7.30 -6.84 6.43
CA ALA A 95 -6.32 -7.90 6.18
C ALA A 95 -5.51 -8.25 7.43
N LEU A 96 -5.16 -7.26 8.25
CA LEU A 96 -4.48 -7.50 9.53
C LEU A 96 -5.39 -8.27 10.51
N HIS A 97 -6.67 -7.92 10.55
CA HIS A 97 -7.64 -8.56 11.43
C HIS A 97 -7.98 -9.97 10.93
N ASP A 98 -8.16 -10.12 9.63
CA ASP A 98 -8.55 -11.38 8.98
C ASP A 98 -7.91 -11.45 7.59
N PRO A 99 -6.76 -12.13 7.43
CA PRO A 99 -6.09 -12.25 6.12
C PRO A 99 -6.98 -12.87 5.03
N ASP A 100 -7.96 -13.70 5.41
CA ASP A 100 -8.90 -14.29 4.45
C ASP A 100 -9.81 -13.25 3.80
N SER A 101 -9.91 -12.06 4.38
CA SER A 101 -10.67 -10.96 3.77
C SER A 101 -10.14 -10.57 2.39
N LEU A 102 -8.87 -10.85 2.11
CA LEU A 102 -8.26 -10.57 0.81
C LEU A 102 -8.85 -11.43 -0.31
N ALA A 103 -9.38 -12.61 0.01
CA ALA A 103 -10.02 -13.48 -0.96
C ALA A 103 -11.29 -12.87 -1.57
N GLY A 104 -11.90 -11.90 -0.88
CA GLY A 104 -13.08 -11.18 -1.37
C GLY A 104 -12.75 -10.02 -2.30
N LEU A 105 -11.49 -9.69 -2.50
CA LEU A 105 -11.09 -8.62 -3.38
C LEU A 105 -10.97 -9.12 -4.82
N ASP A 106 -11.43 -8.28 -5.74
CA ASP A 106 -11.35 -8.58 -7.18
C ASP A 106 -10.14 -7.86 -7.78
N PHE A 107 -9.09 -8.63 -8.07
CA PHE A 107 -7.91 -8.10 -8.75
C PHE A 107 -7.33 -9.17 -9.68
N PRO A 108 -6.72 -8.75 -10.81
CA PRO A 108 -6.15 -9.72 -11.76
C PRO A 108 -4.91 -10.41 -11.18
N PRO A 109 -4.55 -11.59 -11.68
CA PRO A 109 -3.32 -12.27 -11.27
C PRO A 109 -2.10 -11.36 -11.40
N GLY A 110 -1.26 -11.33 -10.36
CA GLY A 110 -0.06 -10.50 -10.32
C GLY A 110 -0.29 -9.06 -9.89
N ALA A 111 -1.54 -8.62 -9.70
CA ALA A 111 -1.83 -7.24 -9.29
C ALA A 111 -1.46 -6.97 -7.81
N ALA A 112 -1.35 -8.00 -6.98
CA ALA A 112 -0.96 -7.88 -5.58
C ALA A 112 0.57 -7.74 -5.43
N ASP A 113 1.17 -6.86 -6.23
CA ASP A 113 2.60 -6.64 -6.33
C ASP A 113 2.84 -5.20 -6.74
N PHE A 114 3.35 -4.37 -5.83
CA PHE A 114 3.50 -2.95 -6.08
C PHE A 114 4.80 -2.41 -5.46
N GLU A 115 5.92 -2.88 -5.99
CA GLU A 115 7.25 -2.50 -5.50
C GLU A 115 7.44 -0.97 -5.48
N ALA A 116 7.05 -0.30 -6.56
CA ALA A 116 7.25 1.13 -6.71
C ALA A 116 6.53 1.95 -5.63
N PHE A 117 5.42 1.45 -5.08
CA PHE A 117 4.70 2.18 -4.04
C PHE A 117 5.52 2.32 -2.74
N GLY A 118 6.40 1.38 -2.47
CA GLY A 118 7.27 1.43 -1.29
C GLY A 118 8.20 2.64 -1.26
N SER A 119 8.47 3.25 -2.42
CA SER A 119 9.32 4.44 -2.54
C SER A 119 8.58 5.64 -3.14
N VAL A 120 7.25 5.64 -3.11
CA VAL A 120 6.43 6.69 -3.76
C VAL A 120 6.73 8.09 -3.22
N ALA A 121 7.08 8.22 -1.93
CA ALA A 121 7.40 9.51 -1.33
C ALA A 121 8.62 10.16 -1.95
N HIS A 122 9.55 9.39 -2.50
CA HIS A 122 10.73 9.93 -3.18
C HIS A 122 10.35 10.75 -4.42
N GLY A 123 9.23 10.43 -5.05
CA GLY A 123 8.72 11.19 -6.20
C GLY A 123 8.20 12.58 -5.84
N ALA A 124 7.87 12.80 -4.56
CA ALA A 124 7.35 14.08 -4.07
C ALA A 124 8.39 14.85 -3.25
N TYR A 125 9.34 14.14 -2.68
CA TYR A 125 10.37 14.72 -1.79
C TYR A 125 11.38 15.53 -2.57
#